data_029c4c28f0f7f615bef40c17083c8ee5
#
_entry.id   029c4c28f0f7f615bef40c17083c8ee5
#
_cell.length_a   1.000
_cell.length_b   1.000
_cell.length_c   1.000
_cell.angle_alpha   90.00
_cell.angle_beta   90.00
_cell.angle_gamma   90.00
#
_symmetry.space_group_name_H-M   'P 1'
#
loop_
_entity.id
_entity.type
_entity.pdbx_description
1 polymer ?
#
loop_
_entity_poly.entity_id
_entity_poly.type
_entity_poly.pdbx_seq_one_letter_code
_entity_poly.pdbx_strand_id
1 'polypeptide(L)'
;MKQELDNLLVKRYPRLFVERNLPKNQSCMAHGVTCKDGWFTIIDCLCANIQGYIDNQESQLEGDQQYNLLTNNCKNGNFELFNKYFSHMEPTAREKYKTEIAQREPRELTSLVPQVVITQIKEKFGTLRFYFKGGDNHVRGMVQMAESMTSFTCEECGAPGELRQKRYLYTACDNHTQTEN
;
A
#
# COMPACT_ATOMS: atom_id res chain seq x y z
N MET A 1 -16.91 1.92 12.41
CA MET A 1 -16.35 0.54 12.37
C MET A 1 -16.19 0.02 13.79
N LYS A 2 -16.42 -1.27 14.00
CA LYS A 2 -16.15 -1.91 15.30
C LYS A 2 -14.67 -1.80 15.66
N GLN A 3 -14.38 -1.68 16.97
CA GLN A 3 -13.02 -1.48 17.44
C GLN A 3 -12.07 -2.62 17.10
N GLU A 4 -12.59 -3.87 17.06
CA GLU A 4 -11.79 -5.06 16.71
C GLU A 4 -11.30 -4.98 15.25
N LEU A 5 -12.15 -4.53 14.32
CA LEU A 5 -11.80 -4.38 12.91
C LEU A 5 -10.83 -3.21 12.68
N ASP A 6 -11.06 -2.07 13.37
CA ASP A 6 -10.13 -0.94 13.34
C ASP A 6 -8.74 -1.35 13.87
N ASN A 7 -8.68 -2.04 15.01
CA ASN A 7 -7.43 -2.55 15.57
C ASN A 7 -6.74 -3.56 14.64
N LEU A 8 -7.51 -4.36 13.90
CA LEU A 8 -6.97 -5.33 12.95
C LEU A 8 -6.26 -4.63 11.78
N LEU A 9 -6.83 -3.54 11.24
CA LEU A 9 -6.19 -2.72 10.20
C LEU A 9 -4.86 -2.13 10.70
N VAL A 10 -4.87 -1.54 11.89
CA VAL A 10 -3.65 -0.96 12.51
C VAL A 10 -2.57 -2.02 12.71
N LYS A 11 -2.95 -3.23 13.16
CA LYS A 11 -2.02 -4.34 13.35
C LYS A 11 -1.43 -4.86 12.05
N ARG A 12 -2.24 -4.94 10.98
CA ARG A 12 -1.81 -5.44 9.66
C ARG A 12 -0.92 -4.44 8.93
N TYR A 13 -1.20 -3.14 9.06
CA TYR A 13 -0.54 -2.09 8.28
C TYR A 13 0.06 -0.99 9.15
N PRO A 14 0.97 -1.31 10.09
CA PRO A 14 1.47 -0.34 11.07
C PRO A 14 2.17 0.87 10.42
N ARG A 15 2.80 0.69 9.25
CA ARG A 15 3.45 1.78 8.51
C ARG A 15 2.44 2.79 7.94
N LEU A 16 1.23 2.35 7.58
CA LEU A 16 0.15 3.21 7.08
C LEU A 16 -0.55 3.97 8.23
N PHE A 17 -0.67 3.35 9.41
CA PHE A 17 -1.45 3.86 10.54
C PHE A 17 -0.60 4.52 11.63
N VAL A 18 0.58 5.05 11.33
CA VAL A 18 1.47 5.68 12.34
C VAL A 18 0.80 6.82 13.10
N GLU A 19 -0.11 7.57 12.47
CA GLU A 19 -0.85 8.65 13.13
C GLU A 19 -1.98 8.16 14.06
N ARG A 20 -2.28 6.86 14.11
CA ARG A 20 -3.30 6.26 14.99
C ARG A 20 -2.99 6.47 16.47
N ASN A 21 -1.70 6.54 16.83
CA ASN A 21 -1.22 6.67 18.18
C ASN A 21 -0.89 8.12 18.59
N LEU A 22 -1.14 9.10 17.70
CA LEU A 22 -0.96 10.50 18.02
C LEU A 22 -2.07 11.01 18.93
N PRO A 23 -1.84 12.13 19.67
CA PRO A 23 -2.90 12.82 20.39
C PRO A 23 -4.05 13.23 19.48
N LYS A 24 -5.29 13.16 19.98
CA LYS A 24 -6.52 13.44 19.20
C LYS A 24 -6.59 14.87 18.64
N ASN A 25 -5.84 15.79 19.19
CA ASN A 25 -5.72 17.17 18.69
C ASN A 25 -4.66 17.33 17.59
N GLN A 26 -3.91 16.27 17.28
CA GLN A 26 -2.85 16.30 16.25
C GLN A 26 -3.20 15.51 14.99
N SER A 27 -4.05 14.49 15.11
CA SER A 27 -4.46 13.68 13.94
C SER A 27 -5.92 13.24 14.05
N CYS A 28 -6.63 13.35 12.93
CA CYS A 28 -7.97 12.76 12.79
C CYS A 28 -7.94 11.23 12.88
N MET A 29 -6.82 10.58 12.50
CA MET A 29 -6.69 9.13 12.57
C MET A 29 -6.67 8.61 14.01
N ALA A 30 -6.31 9.44 14.98
CA ALA A 30 -6.38 9.11 16.41
C ALA A 30 -7.81 8.77 16.91
N HIS A 31 -8.85 9.17 16.17
CA HIS A 31 -10.24 8.79 16.44
C HIS A 31 -10.66 7.45 15.85
N GLY A 32 -9.77 6.80 15.04
CA GLY A 32 -10.06 5.56 14.35
C GLY A 32 -10.77 5.75 13.01
N VAL A 33 -11.20 4.62 12.44
CA VAL A 33 -11.95 4.57 11.18
C VAL A 33 -13.43 4.89 11.45
N THR A 34 -13.91 6.00 10.89
CA THR A 34 -15.26 6.52 11.13
C THR A 34 -16.22 6.22 9.96
N CYS A 35 -16.36 4.93 9.65
CA CYS A 35 -17.39 4.35 8.80
C CYS A 35 -17.86 3.04 9.43
N LYS A 36 -18.87 2.38 8.85
CA LYS A 36 -19.39 1.11 9.38
C LYS A 36 -18.60 -0.10 8.88
N ASP A 37 -18.98 -1.29 9.37
CA ASP A 37 -18.21 -2.53 9.18
C ASP A 37 -18.23 -3.05 7.75
N GLY A 38 -19.28 -2.75 6.98
CA GLY A 38 -19.46 -3.24 5.62
C GLY A 38 -18.36 -2.81 4.64
N TRP A 39 -17.63 -1.74 4.93
CA TRP A 39 -16.51 -1.29 4.09
C TRP A 39 -15.15 -1.80 4.57
N PHE A 40 -15.10 -2.63 5.62
CA PHE A 40 -13.84 -3.16 6.15
C PHE A 40 -13.01 -3.85 5.07
N THR A 41 -13.62 -4.75 4.28
CA THR A 41 -12.89 -5.52 3.25
C THR A 41 -12.29 -4.61 2.16
N ILE A 42 -13.01 -3.57 1.75
CA ILE A 42 -12.51 -2.59 0.77
C ILE A 42 -11.30 -1.86 1.33
N ILE A 43 -11.38 -1.39 2.58
CA ILE A 43 -10.30 -0.68 3.26
C ILE A 43 -9.09 -1.59 3.47
N ASP A 44 -9.31 -2.84 3.91
CA ASP A 44 -8.25 -3.83 4.12
C ASP A 44 -7.51 -4.15 2.81
N CYS A 45 -8.26 -4.42 1.73
CA CYS A 45 -7.68 -4.62 0.39
C CYS A 45 -6.91 -3.39 -0.11
N LEU A 46 -7.45 -2.17 0.08
CA LEU A 46 -6.77 -0.94 -0.29
C LEU A 46 -5.44 -0.79 0.46
N CYS A 47 -5.44 -0.96 1.77
CA CYS A 47 -4.23 -0.88 2.60
C CYS A 47 -3.19 -1.93 2.19
N ALA A 48 -3.62 -3.18 1.91
CA ALA A 48 -2.74 -4.25 1.44
C ALA A 48 -2.06 -3.89 0.10
N ASN A 49 -2.84 -3.38 -0.86
CA ASN A 49 -2.31 -3.00 -2.18
C ASN A 49 -1.36 -1.80 -2.07
N ILE A 50 -1.69 -0.77 -1.28
CA ILE A 50 -0.81 0.39 -1.08
C ILE A 50 0.52 -0.04 -0.44
N GLN A 51 0.47 -0.79 0.67
CA GLN A 51 1.71 -1.20 1.34
C GLN A 51 2.53 -2.17 0.49
N GLY A 52 1.88 -3.14 -0.16
CA GLY A 52 2.55 -4.06 -1.08
C GLY A 52 3.20 -3.37 -2.27
N TYR A 53 2.57 -2.34 -2.83
CA TYR A 53 3.16 -1.53 -3.88
C TYR A 53 4.43 -0.81 -3.41
N ILE A 54 4.39 -0.17 -2.24
CA ILE A 54 5.55 0.54 -1.67
C ILE A 54 6.68 -0.44 -1.37
N ASP A 55 6.39 -1.57 -0.72
CA ASP A 55 7.38 -2.58 -0.37
C ASP A 55 8.04 -3.19 -1.61
N ASN A 56 7.28 -3.40 -2.70
CA ASN A 56 7.83 -3.86 -3.97
C ASN A 56 8.76 -2.84 -4.61
N GLN A 57 8.42 -1.54 -4.56
CA GLN A 57 9.29 -0.47 -5.08
C GLN A 57 10.59 -0.35 -4.27
N GLU A 58 10.52 -0.46 -2.94
CA GLU A 58 11.69 -0.50 -2.05
C GLU A 58 12.59 -1.69 -2.41
N SER A 59 12.02 -2.89 -2.51
CA SER A 59 12.77 -4.13 -2.83
C SER A 59 13.40 -4.10 -4.22
N GLN A 60 12.70 -3.54 -5.21
CA GLN A 60 13.23 -3.40 -6.57
C GLN A 60 14.42 -2.44 -6.60
N LEU A 61 14.31 -1.29 -5.93
CA LEU A 61 15.40 -0.32 -5.85
C LEU A 61 16.63 -0.92 -5.17
N GLU A 62 16.46 -1.62 -4.05
CA GLU A 62 17.55 -2.32 -3.37
C GLU A 62 18.22 -3.36 -4.28
N GLY A 63 17.43 -4.14 -5.02
CA GLY A 63 17.92 -5.13 -5.99
C GLY A 63 18.71 -4.48 -7.12
N ASP A 64 18.24 -3.35 -7.67
CA ASP A 64 18.92 -2.63 -8.73
C ASP A 64 20.21 -1.95 -8.22
N GLN A 65 20.23 -1.45 -7.00
CA GLN A 65 21.45 -0.94 -6.35
C GLN A 65 22.50 -2.03 -6.17
N GLN A 66 22.10 -3.21 -5.68
CA GLN A 66 23.01 -4.35 -5.52
C GLN A 66 23.53 -4.85 -6.87
N TYR A 67 22.67 -4.92 -7.90
CA TYR A 67 23.07 -5.27 -9.25
C TYR A 67 24.09 -4.27 -9.81
N ASN A 68 23.85 -2.97 -9.64
CA ASN A 68 24.75 -1.93 -10.09
C ASN A 68 26.09 -1.95 -9.37
N LEU A 69 26.07 -2.19 -8.06
CA LEU A 69 27.29 -2.34 -7.26
C LEU A 69 28.13 -3.53 -7.76
N LEU A 70 27.53 -4.68 -7.99
CA LEU A 70 28.20 -5.87 -8.51
C LEU A 70 28.78 -5.62 -9.91
N THR A 71 27.98 -5.07 -10.80
CA THR A 71 28.37 -4.75 -12.19
C THR A 71 29.56 -3.77 -12.23
N ASN A 72 29.48 -2.68 -11.47
CA ASN A 72 30.55 -1.68 -11.40
C ASN A 72 31.83 -2.25 -10.79
N ASN A 73 31.74 -3.07 -9.76
CA ASN A 73 32.89 -3.76 -9.19
C ASN A 73 33.58 -4.66 -10.22
N CYS A 74 32.81 -5.47 -10.97
CA CYS A 74 33.36 -6.35 -12.01
C CYS A 74 33.98 -5.54 -13.16
N LYS A 75 33.35 -4.42 -13.60
CA LYS A 75 33.93 -3.51 -14.60
C LYS A 75 35.29 -2.95 -14.18
N ASN A 76 35.45 -2.64 -12.90
CA ASN A 76 36.68 -2.08 -12.33
C ASN A 76 37.72 -3.15 -11.92
N GLY A 77 37.49 -4.42 -12.24
CA GLY A 77 38.39 -5.53 -11.88
C GLY A 77 38.36 -5.94 -10.40
N ASN A 78 37.38 -5.44 -9.62
CA ASN A 78 37.15 -5.87 -8.25
C ASN A 78 36.14 -7.03 -8.22
N PHE A 79 36.61 -8.25 -8.00
CA PHE A 79 35.78 -9.46 -8.02
C PHE A 79 35.46 -10.03 -6.64
N GLU A 80 35.72 -9.30 -5.56
CA GLU A 80 35.49 -9.78 -4.20
C GLU A 80 34.01 -10.10 -3.97
N LEU A 81 33.14 -9.12 -4.27
CA LEU A 81 31.69 -9.28 -4.14
C LEU A 81 31.15 -10.39 -5.05
N PHE A 82 31.63 -10.46 -6.29
CA PHE A 82 31.28 -11.52 -7.24
C PHE A 82 31.64 -12.90 -6.68
N ASN A 83 32.85 -13.08 -6.20
CA ASN A 83 33.30 -14.34 -5.65
C ASN A 83 32.51 -14.75 -4.40
N LYS A 84 32.09 -13.78 -3.57
CA LYS A 84 31.23 -14.05 -2.41
C LYS A 84 29.85 -14.59 -2.83
N TYR A 85 29.20 -14.00 -3.84
CA TYR A 85 27.87 -14.44 -4.25
C TYR A 85 27.88 -15.73 -5.08
N PHE A 86 28.89 -15.93 -5.91
CA PHE A 86 28.96 -17.04 -6.87
C PHE A 86 30.01 -18.09 -6.54
N SER A 87 30.41 -18.19 -5.26
CA SER A 87 31.39 -19.20 -4.76
C SER A 87 30.94 -20.64 -5.04
N HIS A 88 29.64 -20.89 -5.10
CA HIS A 88 29.02 -22.19 -5.33
C HIS A 88 29.03 -22.64 -6.80
N MET A 89 29.36 -21.75 -7.74
CA MET A 89 29.40 -22.08 -9.17
C MET A 89 30.66 -22.83 -9.55
N GLU A 90 30.54 -23.71 -10.56
CA GLU A 90 31.68 -24.34 -11.21
C GLU A 90 32.71 -23.30 -11.69
N PRO A 91 34.04 -23.55 -11.52
CA PRO A 91 35.06 -22.55 -11.82
C PRO A 91 35.00 -21.99 -13.26
N THR A 92 34.80 -22.87 -14.27
CA THR A 92 34.72 -22.47 -15.68
C THR A 92 33.50 -21.63 -15.98
N ALA A 93 32.33 -22.01 -15.46
CA ALA A 93 31.10 -21.25 -15.57
C ALA A 93 31.17 -19.90 -14.85
N ARG A 94 31.84 -19.87 -13.68
CA ARG A 94 32.05 -18.67 -12.90
C ARG A 94 32.90 -17.63 -13.63
N GLU A 95 34.02 -18.04 -14.26
CA GLU A 95 34.85 -17.11 -15.05
C GLU A 95 34.12 -16.54 -16.26
N LYS A 96 33.34 -17.36 -16.96
CA LYS A 96 32.49 -16.88 -18.05
C LYS A 96 31.48 -15.87 -17.56
N TYR A 97 30.77 -16.17 -16.46
CA TYR A 97 29.74 -15.30 -15.89
C TYR A 97 30.31 -13.97 -15.35
N LYS A 98 31.53 -14.01 -14.78
CA LYS A 98 32.29 -12.83 -14.37
C LYS A 98 32.51 -11.85 -15.54
N THR A 99 32.93 -12.39 -16.69
CA THR A 99 33.14 -11.60 -17.91
C THR A 99 31.82 -11.02 -18.44
N GLU A 100 30.75 -11.83 -18.41
CA GLU A 100 29.43 -11.37 -18.85
C GLU A 100 28.90 -10.23 -17.95
N ILE A 101 29.04 -10.32 -16.63
CA ILE A 101 28.62 -9.24 -15.71
C ILE A 101 29.42 -7.96 -15.95
N ALA A 102 30.72 -8.07 -16.17
CA ALA A 102 31.58 -6.91 -16.44
C ALA A 102 31.20 -6.15 -17.73
N GLN A 103 30.49 -6.81 -18.66
CA GLN A 103 30.02 -6.22 -19.91
C GLN A 103 28.60 -5.62 -19.81
N ARG A 104 27.86 -5.87 -18.72
CA ARG A 104 26.49 -5.37 -18.57
C ARG A 104 26.47 -3.89 -18.19
N GLU A 105 25.42 -3.19 -18.61
CA GLU A 105 25.22 -1.81 -18.21
C GLU A 105 24.48 -1.74 -16.85
N PRO A 106 24.83 -0.76 -15.99
CA PRO A 106 24.06 -0.48 -14.80
C PRO A 106 22.60 -0.16 -15.15
N ARG A 107 21.70 -0.53 -14.27
CA ARG A 107 20.27 -0.21 -14.38
C ARG A 107 20.03 1.22 -13.93
N GLU A 108 19.08 1.89 -14.55
CA GLU A 108 18.56 3.16 -14.07
C GLU A 108 17.82 2.95 -12.74
N LEU A 109 18.18 3.76 -11.74
CA LEU A 109 17.54 3.68 -10.43
C LEU A 109 16.27 4.53 -10.43
N THR A 110 15.13 3.91 -10.13
CA THR A 110 13.87 4.63 -9.94
C THR A 110 13.86 5.36 -8.59
N SER A 111 13.14 6.49 -8.53
CA SER A 111 12.92 7.18 -7.26
C SER A 111 11.97 6.38 -6.36
N LEU A 112 12.24 6.35 -5.06
CA LEU A 112 11.34 5.73 -4.09
C LEU A 112 9.97 6.41 -4.08
N VAL A 113 8.92 5.60 -4.02
CA VAL A 113 7.57 6.09 -3.71
C VAL A 113 7.54 6.43 -2.21
N PRO A 114 7.17 7.68 -1.83
CA PRO A 114 7.09 8.06 -0.43
C PRO A 114 6.11 7.16 0.33
N GLN A 115 6.50 6.70 1.54
CA GLN A 115 5.60 5.94 2.41
C GLN A 115 4.28 6.67 2.60
N VAL A 116 3.18 5.96 2.38
CA VAL A 116 1.84 6.48 2.66
C VAL A 116 1.58 6.49 4.16
N VAL A 117 1.03 7.58 4.65
CA VAL A 117 0.54 7.73 6.03
C VAL A 117 -0.92 8.17 5.98
N ILE A 118 -1.80 7.36 6.52
CA ILE A 118 -3.24 7.63 6.57
C ILE A 118 -3.51 8.69 7.66
N THR A 119 -4.21 9.76 7.25
CA THR A 119 -4.54 10.88 8.14
C THR A 119 -6.01 10.88 8.58
N GLN A 120 -6.90 10.30 7.78
CA GLN A 120 -8.32 10.10 8.15
C GLN A 120 -8.98 9.08 7.22
N ILE A 121 -9.82 8.21 7.77
CA ILE A 121 -10.76 7.37 7.01
C ILE A 121 -12.16 7.62 7.58
N LYS A 122 -13.09 8.04 6.70
CA LYS A 122 -14.47 8.33 7.12
C LYS A 122 -15.50 8.14 6.02
N GLU A 123 -16.75 8.00 6.44
CA GLU A 123 -17.91 8.21 5.56
C GLU A 123 -18.12 9.71 5.30
N LYS A 124 -18.50 10.07 4.08
CA LYS A 124 -19.00 11.39 3.73
C LYS A 124 -19.89 11.32 2.48
N PHE A 125 -21.14 11.77 2.61
CA PHE A 125 -22.13 11.78 1.53
C PHE A 125 -22.39 10.40 0.91
N GLY A 126 -22.46 9.36 1.75
CA GLY A 126 -22.72 7.98 1.35
C GLY A 126 -21.51 7.24 0.76
N THR A 127 -20.34 7.83 0.73
CA THR A 127 -19.13 7.19 0.20
C THR A 127 -17.94 7.33 1.13
N LEU A 128 -16.95 6.46 0.97
CA LEU A 128 -15.68 6.53 1.68
C LEU A 128 -14.90 7.79 1.31
N ARG A 129 -14.19 8.34 2.27
CA ARG A 129 -13.09 9.28 2.06
C ARG A 129 -11.85 8.76 2.77
N PHE A 130 -10.78 8.62 2.00
CA PHE A 130 -9.50 8.11 2.45
C PHE A 130 -8.43 9.18 2.28
N TYR A 131 -8.09 9.86 3.37
CA TYR A 131 -7.10 10.93 3.37
C TYR A 131 -5.73 10.39 3.80
N PHE A 132 -4.69 10.80 3.07
CA PHE A 132 -3.32 10.33 3.31
C PHE A 132 -2.28 11.37 2.88
N LYS A 133 -1.04 11.16 3.36
CA LYS A 133 0.17 11.85 2.93
C LYS A 133 1.10 10.83 2.26
N GLY A 134 2.06 11.30 1.46
CA GLY A 134 2.97 10.42 0.70
C GLY A 134 2.30 9.78 -0.52
N GLY A 135 2.87 8.66 -0.98
CA GLY A 135 2.40 8.00 -2.20
C GLY A 135 2.66 8.80 -3.48
N ASP A 136 2.17 8.27 -4.57
CA ASP A 136 2.24 8.83 -5.91
C ASP A 136 0.87 8.79 -6.61
N ASN A 137 0.84 8.99 -7.94
CA ASN A 137 -0.39 8.93 -8.72
C ASN A 137 -0.99 7.52 -8.81
N HIS A 138 -0.17 6.46 -8.70
CA HIS A 138 -0.67 5.09 -8.65
C HIS A 138 -1.46 4.84 -7.37
N VAL A 139 -0.94 5.27 -6.22
CA VAL A 139 -1.66 5.23 -4.94
C VAL A 139 -2.96 6.03 -5.00
N ARG A 140 -2.95 7.23 -5.62
CA ARG A 140 -4.18 8.03 -5.81
C ARG A 140 -5.24 7.29 -6.61
N GLY A 141 -4.82 6.58 -7.67
CA GLY A 141 -5.73 5.74 -8.48
C GLY A 141 -6.36 4.60 -7.67
N MET A 142 -5.56 3.90 -6.84
CA MET A 142 -6.09 2.86 -5.94
C MET A 142 -7.13 3.43 -4.97
N VAL A 143 -6.85 4.59 -4.37
CA VAL A 143 -7.78 5.25 -3.43
C VAL A 143 -9.06 5.66 -4.15
N GLN A 144 -8.99 6.28 -5.33
CA GLN A 144 -10.15 6.64 -6.12
C GLN A 144 -11.04 5.43 -6.45
N MET A 145 -10.42 4.32 -6.85
CA MET A 145 -11.15 3.08 -7.13
C MET A 145 -11.86 2.57 -5.87
N ALA A 146 -11.18 2.50 -4.73
CA ALA A 146 -11.77 2.04 -3.48
C ALA A 146 -12.91 2.96 -3.01
N GLU A 147 -12.76 4.28 -3.08
CA GLU A 147 -13.82 5.23 -2.79
C GLU A 147 -15.04 5.03 -3.72
N SER A 148 -14.80 4.80 -5.02
CA SER A 148 -15.87 4.52 -6.00
C SER A 148 -16.60 3.20 -5.71
N MET A 149 -15.90 2.15 -5.29
CA MET A 149 -16.51 0.87 -4.92
C MET A 149 -17.49 1.01 -3.76
N THR A 150 -17.27 1.93 -2.83
CA THR A 150 -18.16 2.14 -1.68
C THR A 150 -19.51 2.74 -2.07
N SER A 151 -19.65 3.39 -3.23
CA SER A 151 -20.95 3.87 -3.72
C SER A 151 -21.90 2.75 -4.17
N PHE A 152 -21.38 1.53 -4.31
CA PHE A 152 -22.13 0.32 -4.68
C PHE A 152 -22.07 -0.77 -3.60
N THR A 153 -21.55 -0.45 -2.41
CA THR A 153 -21.36 -1.39 -1.32
C THR A 153 -22.02 -0.89 -0.04
N CYS A 154 -22.94 -1.67 0.51
CA CYS A 154 -23.64 -1.34 1.75
C CYS A 154 -22.64 -1.09 2.88
N GLU A 155 -22.73 0.09 3.50
CA GLU A 155 -21.84 0.48 4.60
C GLU A 155 -22.01 -0.41 5.85
N GLU A 156 -23.22 -0.96 6.06
CA GLU A 156 -23.53 -1.85 7.20
C GLU A 156 -22.90 -3.22 7.08
N CYS A 157 -23.10 -3.89 5.92
CA CYS A 157 -22.81 -5.33 5.81
C CYS A 157 -21.89 -5.71 4.65
N GLY A 158 -21.53 -4.78 3.75
CA GLY A 158 -20.66 -5.07 2.60
C GLY A 158 -21.37 -5.76 1.41
N ALA A 159 -22.68 -6.02 1.48
CA ALA A 159 -23.44 -6.51 0.34
C ALA A 159 -23.56 -5.44 -0.76
N PRO A 160 -23.90 -5.81 -2.00
CA PRO A 160 -24.26 -4.83 -3.02
C PRO A 160 -25.31 -3.85 -2.49
N GLY A 161 -25.11 -2.57 -2.72
CA GLY A 161 -25.96 -1.50 -2.24
C GLY A 161 -25.98 -0.34 -3.24
N GLU A 162 -26.79 0.63 -2.97
CA GLU A 162 -26.93 1.84 -3.78
C GLU A 162 -27.00 3.09 -2.92
N LEU A 163 -26.64 4.23 -3.51
CA LEU A 163 -26.74 5.51 -2.84
C LEU A 163 -28.21 5.87 -2.61
N ARG A 164 -28.55 6.12 -1.37
CA ARG A 164 -29.90 6.47 -0.92
C ARG A 164 -29.90 7.85 -0.29
N GLN A 165 -31.02 8.53 -0.37
CA GLN A 165 -31.22 9.83 0.23
C GLN A 165 -32.42 9.82 1.18
N LYS A 166 -32.15 10.24 2.42
CA LYS A 166 -33.17 10.62 3.38
C LYS A 166 -32.83 12.00 3.96
N ARG A 167 -32.61 12.10 5.26
CA ARG A 167 -32.08 13.31 5.89
C ARG A 167 -30.64 13.61 5.45
N TYR A 168 -29.87 12.56 5.12
CA TYR A 168 -28.50 12.61 4.57
C TYR A 168 -28.31 11.49 3.54
N LEU A 169 -27.26 11.59 2.76
CA LEU A 169 -26.86 10.55 1.79
C LEU A 169 -26.17 9.39 2.51
N TYR A 170 -26.49 8.16 2.13
CA TYR A 170 -25.86 6.94 2.66
C TYR A 170 -25.95 5.82 1.62
N THR A 171 -25.05 4.85 1.66
CA THR A 171 -25.06 3.68 0.77
C THR A 171 -25.48 2.42 1.53
N ALA A 172 -26.56 1.80 1.10
CA ALA A 172 -27.16 0.63 1.75
C ALA A 172 -27.80 -0.34 0.76
N CYS A 173 -27.78 -1.64 1.12
CA CYS A 173 -28.61 -2.67 0.49
C CYS A 173 -30.08 -2.56 0.98
N ASP A 174 -31.00 -3.31 0.36
CA ASP A 174 -32.42 -3.26 0.71
C ASP A 174 -32.72 -3.66 2.16
N ASN A 175 -31.92 -4.60 2.71
CA ASN A 175 -32.06 -5.02 4.11
C ASN A 175 -31.60 -3.98 5.13
N HIS A 176 -30.86 -2.95 4.70
CA HIS A 176 -30.33 -1.90 5.57
C HIS A 176 -30.82 -0.51 5.18
N THR A 177 -31.93 -0.44 4.45
CA THR A 177 -32.64 0.84 4.27
C THR A 177 -33.10 1.34 5.63
N GLN A 178 -32.80 2.59 5.95
CA GLN A 178 -33.32 3.21 7.17
C GLN A 178 -34.85 3.27 7.05
N THR A 179 -35.57 2.61 7.95
CA THR A 179 -37.03 2.76 8.07
C THR A 179 -37.33 4.19 8.55
N GLU A 180 -38.43 4.75 8.06
CA GLU A 180 -38.93 6.02 8.60
C GLU A 180 -39.43 5.78 10.03
N ASN A 181 -38.80 6.44 11.00
CA ASN A 181 -39.36 6.69 12.32
C ASN A 181 -39.79 8.15 12.41
#